data_16b429081fc8efba7ccb08d253c4b32f
#
_entry.id   16b429081fc8efba7ccb08d253c4b32f
#
_cell.length_a   1.000
_cell.length_b   1.000
_cell.length_c   1.000
_cell.angle_alpha   90.00
_cell.angle_beta   90.00
_cell.angle_gamma   90.00
#
_symmetry.space_group_name_H-M   'P 1'
#
loop_
_entity.id
_entity.type
_entity.pdbx_description
1 polymer ?
#
loop_
_entity_poly.entity_id
_entity_poly.type
_entity_poly.pdbx_seq_one_letter_code
_entity_poly.pdbx_strand_id
1 'polypeptide(L)'
;MPADAIVQVRGIGKSYDGTVEALREVNLELPSERLSTLLGPSGCGKTTLLKIIAGLIAPTGGEVWVKGKKVEGPGPERAFVFQDFALLPWANVLRNVAFGLELRGLAWEERAKIARDYIGRVGLKGFEASYPHQLSGGMRQRVGLARALAVDADILLMDEPFSSVDEQTRRKFQEDLLALLQVERKTVIFVTHSIEEAAYLSDQIVLLSPRPGTVSRIIRPDIERGGRSPDEIRRDKNYLDVVDEIWQILKRYVD
;
A
#
# COMPACT_ATOMS: atom_id res chain seq x y z
N MET A 1 -12.40 22.37 -3.89
CA MET A 1 -12.03 20.96 -3.78
C MET A 1 -10.67 20.80 -4.42
N PRO A 2 -9.69 20.12 -3.84
CA PRO A 2 -8.44 19.87 -4.56
C PRO A 2 -8.80 19.05 -5.82
N ALA A 3 -8.41 19.57 -6.98
CA ALA A 3 -8.79 19.08 -8.29
C ALA A 3 -8.20 17.69 -8.64
N ASP A 4 -7.58 16.97 -7.67
CA ASP A 4 -6.67 15.85 -7.95
C ASP A 4 -6.92 14.60 -7.08
N ALA A 5 -8.06 14.49 -6.37
CA ALA A 5 -8.34 13.33 -5.54
C ALA A 5 -8.81 12.15 -6.40
N ILE A 6 -7.99 11.12 -6.55
CA ILE A 6 -8.32 9.88 -7.28
C ILE A 6 -9.21 8.94 -6.47
N VAL A 7 -9.08 8.96 -5.12
CA VAL A 7 -9.92 8.22 -4.18
C VAL A 7 -10.58 9.17 -3.22
N GLN A 8 -11.89 9.03 -3.06
CA GLN A 8 -12.69 9.77 -2.10
C GLN A 8 -13.44 8.78 -1.19
N VAL A 9 -13.24 8.92 0.10
CA VAL A 9 -13.91 8.15 1.16
C VAL A 9 -14.89 9.10 1.84
N ARG A 10 -16.18 8.77 1.85
CA ARG A 10 -17.24 9.64 2.33
C ARG A 10 -18.08 8.95 3.39
N GLY A 11 -17.92 9.37 4.65
CA GLY A 11 -18.69 8.89 5.79
C GLY A 11 -18.59 7.39 6.05
N ILE A 12 -17.44 6.77 5.76
CA ILE A 12 -17.29 5.33 5.89
C ILE A 12 -17.39 4.89 7.34
N GLY A 13 -18.39 4.04 7.60
CA GLY A 13 -18.54 3.25 8.81
C GLY A 13 -18.44 1.75 8.52
N LYS A 14 -17.86 1.00 9.44
CA LYS A 14 -17.82 -0.47 9.36
C LYS A 14 -18.00 -1.10 10.72
N SER A 15 -19.06 -1.88 10.86
CA SER A 15 -19.29 -2.78 11.99
C SER A 15 -19.24 -4.23 11.52
N TYR A 16 -18.66 -5.09 12.34
CA TYR A 16 -18.67 -6.54 12.19
C TYR A 16 -19.66 -7.12 13.21
N ASP A 17 -20.56 -7.99 12.74
CA ASP A 17 -21.56 -8.70 13.56
C ASP A 17 -22.42 -7.80 14.48
N GLY A 18 -22.56 -6.51 14.10
CA GLY A 18 -23.32 -5.52 14.86
C GLY A 18 -22.71 -5.11 16.21
N THR A 19 -21.57 -5.70 16.60
CA THR A 19 -20.95 -5.52 17.93
C THR A 19 -19.61 -4.83 17.89
N VAL A 20 -18.80 -5.08 16.85
CA VAL A 20 -17.45 -4.52 16.73
C VAL A 20 -17.43 -3.40 15.69
N GLU A 21 -17.53 -2.15 16.15
CA GLU A 21 -17.38 -1.00 15.28
C GLU A 21 -15.89 -0.76 14.99
N ALA A 22 -15.47 -1.08 13.77
CA ALA A 22 -14.08 -0.94 13.35
C ALA A 22 -13.76 0.47 12.85
N LEU A 23 -14.71 1.09 12.09
CA LEU A 23 -14.56 2.43 11.52
C LEU A 23 -15.84 3.24 11.76
N ARG A 24 -15.68 4.55 12.00
CA ARG A 24 -16.78 5.49 12.19
C ARG A 24 -16.52 6.77 11.42
N GLU A 25 -17.48 7.15 10.55
CA GLU A 25 -17.51 8.42 9.81
C GLU A 25 -16.16 8.84 9.20
N VAL A 26 -15.44 7.90 8.59
CA VAL A 26 -14.16 8.19 7.95
C VAL A 26 -14.41 8.99 6.67
N ASN A 27 -13.86 10.20 6.64
CA ASN A 27 -13.85 11.08 5.47
C ASN A 27 -12.41 11.36 5.07
N LEU A 28 -12.05 11.08 3.80
CA LEU A 28 -10.67 11.16 3.34
C LEU A 28 -10.61 11.37 1.83
N GLU A 29 -9.68 12.21 1.39
CA GLU A 29 -9.32 12.39 -0.01
C GLU A 29 -7.86 12.00 -0.22
N LEU A 30 -7.60 11.15 -1.21
CA LEU A 30 -6.25 10.68 -1.53
C LEU A 30 -5.88 11.18 -2.94
N PRO A 31 -4.75 11.92 -3.04
CA PRO A 31 -4.32 12.53 -4.29
C PRO A 31 -3.79 11.49 -5.29
N SER A 32 -3.90 11.81 -6.59
CA SER A 32 -3.34 11.03 -7.68
C SER A 32 -1.81 11.08 -7.70
N GLU A 33 -1.16 10.02 -8.17
CA GLU A 33 0.30 9.91 -8.35
C GLU A 33 1.09 10.23 -7.06
N ARG A 34 0.51 9.94 -5.90
CA ARG A 34 1.11 10.17 -4.58
C ARG A 34 1.05 8.92 -3.72
N LEU A 35 2.00 8.81 -2.79
CA LEU A 35 1.98 7.80 -1.76
C LEU A 35 1.29 8.35 -0.51
N SER A 36 0.11 7.80 -0.20
CA SER A 36 -0.65 8.11 1.00
C SER A 36 -0.57 6.95 1.98
N THR A 37 -0.15 7.20 3.21
CA THR A 37 -0.05 6.17 4.26
C THR A 37 -1.19 6.27 5.26
N LEU A 38 -1.82 5.14 5.56
CA LEU A 38 -2.72 4.97 6.70
C LEU A 38 -1.91 4.47 7.89
N LEU A 39 -1.78 5.29 8.94
CA LEU A 39 -1.02 5.00 10.15
C LEU A 39 -1.93 5.06 11.37
N GLY A 40 -1.65 4.28 12.39
CA GLY A 40 -2.41 4.27 13.65
C GLY A 40 -2.19 3.00 14.46
N PRO A 41 -2.72 2.90 15.68
CA PRO A 41 -2.52 1.76 16.57
C PRO A 41 -3.08 0.46 15.96
N SER A 42 -2.61 -0.68 16.48
CA SER A 42 -3.11 -1.99 16.06
C SER A 42 -4.62 -2.10 16.30
N GLY A 43 -5.34 -2.68 15.35
CA GLY A 43 -6.79 -2.87 15.45
C GLY A 43 -7.64 -1.61 15.23
N CYS A 44 -7.07 -0.46 14.85
CA CYS A 44 -7.82 0.78 14.58
C CYS A 44 -8.59 0.81 13.24
N GLY A 45 -8.49 -0.25 12.41
CA GLY A 45 -9.27 -0.36 11.19
C GLY A 45 -8.53 -0.02 9.89
N LYS A 46 -7.21 0.17 9.89
CA LYS A 46 -6.39 0.47 8.67
C LYS A 46 -6.63 -0.53 7.54
N THR A 47 -6.39 -1.82 7.81
CA THR A 47 -6.64 -2.92 6.86
C THR A 47 -8.11 -2.99 6.43
N THR A 48 -9.05 -2.72 7.35
CA THR A 48 -10.48 -2.66 7.03
C THR A 48 -10.77 -1.54 6.02
N LEU A 49 -10.25 -0.34 6.27
CA LEU A 49 -10.40 0.80 5.35
C LEU A 49 -9.77 0.50 3.98
N LEU A 50 -8.55 -0.06 3.98
CA LEU A 50 -7.86 -0.44 2.75
C LEU A 50 -8.67 -1.46 1.93
N LYS A 51 -9.23 -2.48 2.60
CA LYS A 51 -10.09 -3.50 1.95
C LYS A 51 -11.41 -2.92 1.43
N ILE A 52 -11.98 -1.93 2.11
CA ILE A 52 -13.17 -1.20 1.61
C ILE A 52 -12.82 -0.41 0.36
N ILE A 53 -11.69 0.31 0.35
CA ILE A 53 -11.20 1.04 -0.84
C ILE A 53 -10.94 0.07 -1.99
N ALA A 54 -10.41 -1.11 -1.71
CA ALA A 54 -10.20 -2.16 -2.71
C ALA A 54 -11.49 -2.75 -3.28
N GLY A 55 -12.63 -2.57 -2.59
CA GLY A 55 -13.90 -3.23 -2.91
C GLY A 55 -13.96 -4.70 -2.49
N LEU A 56 -13.02 -5.14 -1.63
CA LEU A 56 -12.96 -6.53 -1.12
C LEU A 56 -14.00 -6.79 -0.02
N ILE A 57 -14.38 -5.75 0.71
CA ILE A 57 -15.44 -5.80 1.73
C ILE A 57 -16.34 -4.56 1.58
N ALA A 58 -17.64 -4.75 1.79
CA ALA A 58 -18.59 -3.65 1.77
C ALA A 58 -18.53 -2.87 3.10
N PRO A 59 -18.63 -1.53 3.09
CA PRO A 59 -18.86 -0.73 4.29
C PRO A 59 -20.26 -0.99 4.86
N THR A 60 -20.48 -0.67 6.14
CA THR A 60 -21.82 -0.69 6.76
C THR A 60 -22.57 0.61 6.46
N GLY A 61 -21.85 1.71 6.28
CA GLY A 61 -22.38 3.02 5.90
C GLY A 61 -21.35 3.83 5.15
N GLY A 62 -21.80 4.86 4.44
CA GLY A 62 -20.94 5.69 3.61
C GLY A 62 -20.58 5.04 2.26
N GLU A 63 -19.70 5.67 1.52
CA GLU A 63 -19.32 5.23 0.17
C GLU A 63 -17.88 5.61 -0.18
N VAL A 64 -17.26 4.83 -1.08
CA VAL A 64 -15.96 5.11 -1.67
C VAL A 64 -16.13 5.39 -3.15
N TRP A 65 -15.41 6.38 -3.65
CA TRP A 65 -15.35 6.74 -5.05
C TRP A 65 -13.91 6.65 -5.53
N VAL A 66 -13.70 6.01 -6.68
CA VAL A 66 -12.41 5.87 -7.34
C VAL A 66 -12.55 6.38 -8.77
N LYS A 67 -11.71 7.34 -9.18
CA LYS A 67 -11.79 7.98 -10.51
C LYS A 67 -13.20 8.47 -10.86
N GLY A 68 -13.91 9.02 -9.88
CA GLY A 68 -15.29 9.52 -10.04
C GLY A 68 -16.37 8.44 -10.15
N LYS A 69 -16.04 7.16 -9.94
CA LYS A 69 -16.98 6.03 -9.95
C LYS A 69 -17.10 5.45 -8.55
N LYS A 70 -18.32 5.14 -8.13
CA LYS A 70 -18.58 4.47 -6.86
C LYS A 70 -18.02 3.05 -6.87
N VAL A 71 -17.37 2.66 -5.77
CA VAL A 71 -16.82 1.32 -5.58
C VAL A 71 -17.95 0.38 -5.11
N GLU A 72 -18.27 -0.60 -5.93
CA GLU A 72 -19.26 -1.64 -5.63
C GLU A 72 -18.62 -3.03 -5.47
N GLY A 73 -17.36 -3.16 -5.85
CA GLY A 73 -16.58 -4.39 -5.78
C GLY A 73 -15.13 -4.18 -6.24
N PRO A 74 -14.34 -5.25 -6.36
CA PRO A 74 -13.00 -5.18 -6.94
C PRO A 74 -13.04 -4.64 -8.38
N GLY A 75 -12.01 -3.86 -8.76
CA GLY A 75 -11.93 -3.26 -10.09
C GLY A 75 -10.51 -3.32 -10.66
N PRO A 76 -10.37 -3.30 -12.01
CA PRO A 76 -9.08 -3.42 -12.68
C PRO A 76 -8.14 -2.23 -12.45
N GLU A 77 -8.67 -1.09 -12.00
CA GLU A 77 -7.91 0.12 -11.69
C GLU A 77 -7.19 0.04 -10.34
N ARG A 78 -7.42 -1.04 -9.58
CA ARG A 78 -6.83 -1.24 -8.24
C ARG A 78 -6.13 -2.59 -8.16
N ALA A 79 -4.86 -2.58 -7.73
CA ALA A 79 -4.10 -3.79 -7.42
C ALA A 79 -3.83 -3.86 -5.91
N PHE A 80 -3.88 -5.05 -5.34
CA PHE A 80 -3.73 -5.26 -3.90
C PHE A 80 -2.51 -6.14 -3.59
N VAL A 81 -1.65 -5.65 -2.69
CA VAL A 81 -0.53 -6.39 -2.10
C VAL A 81 -0.91 -6.77 -0.67
N PHE A 82 -1.14 -8.05 -0.44
CA PHE A 82 -1.52 -8.60 0.86
C PHE A 82 -0.32 -8.72 1.80
N GLN A 83 -0.56 -8.67 3.09
CA GLN A 83 0.44 -8.80 4.14
C GLN A 83 1.20 -10.15 4.07
N ASP A 84 0.50 -11.23 3.73
CA ASP A 84 1.05 -12.59 3.53
C ASP A 84 1.44 -12.88 2.09
N PHE A 85 1.44 -11.83 1.22
CA PHE A 85 1.73 -11.84 -0.22
C PHE A 85 0.76 -12.67 -1.06
N ALA A 86 -0.05 -13.54 -0.49
CA ALA A 86 -1.05 -14.39 -1.13
C ALA A 86 -0.56 -15.00 -2.46
N LEU A 87 0.68 -15.53 -2.47
CA LEU A 87 1.23 -16.19 -3.64
C LEU A 87 0.55 -17.54 -3.85
N LEU A 88 0.34 -17.90 -5.12
CA LEU A 88 -0.16 -19.22 -5.51
C LEU A 88 0.93 -20.26 -5.24
N PRO A 89 0.80 -21.17 -4.26
CA PRO A 89 1.89 -22.06 -3.85
C PRO A 89 2.22 -23.12 -4.89
N TRP A 90 1.28 -23.44 -5.79
CA TRP A 90 1.44 -24.38 -6.90
C TRP A 90 1.98 -23.73 -8.18
N ALA A 91 2.15 -22.43 -8.22
CA ALA A 91 2.67 -21.68 -9.36
C ALA A 91 4.07 -21.14 -9.07
N ASN A 92 4.96 -21.18 -10.08
CA ASN A 92 6.27 -20.58 -9.99
C ASN A 92 6.18 -19.04 -10.03
N VAL A 93 7.30 -18.35 -9.84
CA VAL A 93 7.39 -16.87 -9.85
C VAL A 93 6.79 -16.29 -11.13
N LEU A 94 7.17 -16.81 -12.30
CA LEU A 94 6.68 -16.31 -13.59
C LEU A 94 5.14 -16.38 -13.68
N ARG A 95 4.56 -17.52 -13.30
CA ARG A 95 3.11 -17.71 -13.31
C ARG A 95 2.40 -16.88 -12.27
N ASN A 96 3.00 -16.70 -11.08
CA ASN A 96 2.46 -15.83 -10.04
C ASN A 96 2.35 -14.38 -10.56
N VAL A 97 3.41 -13.84 -11.17
CA VAL A 97 3.41 -12.47 -11.69
C VAL A 97 2.47 -12.31 -12.89
N ALA A 98 2.41 -13.33 -13.77
CA ALA A 98 1.53 -13.33 -14.94
C ALA A 98 0.04 -13.55 -14.62
N PHE A 99 -0.32 -13.92 -13.38
CA PHE A 99 -1.67 -14.36 -13.02
C PHE A 99 -2.74 -13.28 -13.25
N GLY A 100 -2.49 -12.04 -12.83
CA GLY A 100 -3.45 -10.96 -13.03
C GLY A 100 -3.68 -10.61 -14.51
N LEU A 101 -2.64 -10.78 -15.35
CA LEU A 101 -2.72 -10.59 -16.80
C LEU A 101 -3.53 -11.71 -17.47
N GLU A 102 -3.50 -12.93 -16.90
CA GLU A 102 -4.35 -14.04 -17.34
C GLU A 102 -5.84 -13.70 -17.17
N LEU A 103 -6.19 -13.13 -16.03
CA LEU A 103 -7.57 -12.70 -15.76
C LEU A 103 -8.04 -11.57 -16.68
N ARG A 104 -7.09 -10.82 -17.28
CA ARG A 104 -7.36 -9.81 -18.31
C ARG A 104 -7.43 -10.41 -19.73
N GLY A 105 -7.25 -11.72 -19.89
CA GLY A 105 -7.39 -12.43 -21.16
C GLY A 105 -6.17 -12.35 -22.08
N LEU A 106 -4.99 -11.89 -21.61
CA LEU A 106 -3.77 -11.83 -22.43
C LEU A 106 -3.27 -13.25 -22.77
N ALA A 107 -2.73 -13.42 -23.98
CA ALA A 107 -2.08 -14.65 -24.39
C ALA A 107 -0.81 -14.92 -23.56
N TRP A 108 -0.42 -16.20 -23.45
CA TRP A 108 0.71 -16.59 -22.60
C TRP A 108 2.02 -15.89 -22.95
N GLU A 109 2.32 -15.80 -24.23
CA GLU A 109 3.56 -15.20 -24.74
C GLU A 109 3.68 -13.73 -24.30
N GLU A 110 2.59 -12.97 -24.38
CA GLU A 110 2.53 -11.56 -24.03
C GLU A 110 2.64 -11.38 -22.50
N ARG A 111 1.81 -12.10 -21.73
CA ARG A 111 1.84 -11.99 -20.27
C ARG A 111 3.15 -12.48 -19.66
N ALA A 112 3.78 -13.52 -20.25
CA ALA A 112 5.08 -13.99 -19.82
C ALA A 112 6.20 -12.98 -20.08
N LYS A 113 6.11 -12.21 -21.18
CA LYS A 113 7.04 -11.12 -21.49
C LYS A 113 6.93 -10.00 -20.46
N ILE A 114 5.71 -9.53 -20.19
CA ILE A 114 5.42 -8.49 -19.16
C ILE A 114 5.89 -8.97 -17.79
N ALA A 115 5.56 -10.20 -17.42
CA ALA A 115 5.93 -10.76 -16.12
C ALA A 115 7.46 -10.82 -15.94
N ARG A 116 8.23 -11.21 -16.95
CA ARG A 116 9.70 -11.22 -16.89
C ARG A 116 10.30 -9.83 -16.72
N ASP A 117 9.71 -8.82 -17.35
CA ASP A 117 10.15 -7.44 -17.17
C ASP A 117 9.98 -7.00 -15.72
N TYR A 118 8.80 -7.17 -15.12
CA TYR A 118 8.57 -6.82 -13.71
C TYR A 118 9.38 -7.68 -12.73
N ILE A 119 9.61 -8.97 -13.01
CA ILE A 119 10.52 -9.81 -12.23
C ILE A 119 11.93 -9.23 -12.23
N GLY A 120 12.40 -8.75 -13.39
CA GLY A 120 13.68 -8.05 -13.51
C GLY A 120 13.73 -6.76 -12.70
N ARG A 121 12.69 -5.90 -12.80
CA ARG A 121 12.59 -4.62 -12.08
C ARG A 121 12.60 -4.78 -10.56
N VAL A 122 12.04 -5.86 -10.03
CA VAL A 122 12.08 -6.14 -8.58
C VAL A 122 13.34 -6.93 -8.15
N GLY A 123 14.32 -7.12 -9.05
CA GLY A 123 15.59 -7.77 -8.74
C GLY A 123 15.51 -9.29 -8.57
N LEU A 124 14.55 -9.95 -9.23
CA LEU A 124 14.34 -11.41 -9.14
C LEU A 124 14.69 -12.15 -10.45
N LYS A 125 15.49 -11.52 -11.33
CA LYS A 125 15.99 -12.16 -12.56
C LYS A 125 16.73 -13.45 -12.22
N GLY A 126 16.37 -14.56 -12.91
CA GLY A 126 16.91 -15.91 -12.69
C GLY A 126 16.08 -16.77 -11.72
N PHE A 127 15.05 -16.21 -11.09
CA PHE A 127 14.15 -16.93 -10.17
C PHE A 127 12.78 -17.24 -10.78
N GLU A 128 12.60 -17.05 -12.10
CA GLU A 128 11.32 -17.19 -12.81
C GLU A 128 10.68 -18.57 -12.63
N ALA A 129 11.53 -19.63 -12.58
CA ALA A 129 11.10 -21.02 -12.41
C ALA A 129 10.91 -21.46 -10.95
N SER A 130 11.36 -20.65 -9.98
CA SER A 130 11.29 -20.97 -8.55
C SER A 130 9.86 -20.92 -8.02
N TYR A 131 9.55 -21.76 -7.05
CA TYR A 131 8.26 -21.80 -6.35
C TYR A 131 8.31 -21.00 -5.06
N PRO A 132 7.16 -20.54 -4.51
CA PRO A 132 7.12 -19.70 -3.29
C PRO A 132 7.86 -20.29 -2.09
N HIS A 133 7.83 -21.62 -1.90
CA HIS A 133 8.52 -22.31 -0.81
C HIS A 133 10.06 -22.31 -0.94
N GLN A 134 10.59 -22.00 -2.11
CA GLN A 134 12.04 -21.93 -2.38
C GLN A 134 12.59 -20.50 -2.20
N LEU A 135 11.72 -19.54 -1.88
CA LEU A 135 12.06 -18.11 -1.78
C LEU A 135 12.17 -17.66 -0.32
N SER A 136 13.07 -16.71 -0.06
CA SER A 136 13.08 -15.98 1.22
C SER A 136 11.81 -15.13 1.39
N GLY A 137 11.55 -14.64 2.61
CA GLY A 137 10.42 -13.74 2.89
C GLY A 137 10.44 -12.50 2.00
N GLY A 138 11.59 -11.83 1.91
CA GLY A 138 11.76 -10.65 1.05
C GLY A 138 11.60 -10.95 -0.44
N MET A 139 12.03 -12.12 -0.92
CA MET A 139 11.80 -12.53 -2.31
C MET A 139 10.30 -12.76 -2.58
N ARG A 140 9.58 -13.43 -1.70
CA ARG A 140 8.12 -13.63 -1.84
C ARG A 140 7.39 -12.29 -1.91
N GLN A 141 7.80 -11.34 -1.11
CA GLN A 141 7.28 -9.98 -1.10
C GLN A 141 7.49 -9.28 -2.45
N ARG A 142 8.71 -9.35 -3.00
CA ARG A 142 9.04 -8.81 -4.33
C ARG A 142 8.21 -9.46 -5.44
N VAL A 143 7.91 -10.75 -5.35
CA VAL A 143 6.99 -11.43 -6.28
C VAL A 143 5.57 -10.87 -6.16
N GLY A 144 5.07 -10.66 -4.94
CA GLY A 144 3.75 -10.04 -4.68
C GLY A 144 3.65 -8.63 -5.27
N LEU A 145 4.71 -7.83 -5.09
CA LEU A 145 4.81 -6.48 -5.69
C LEU A 145 4.84 -6.53 -7.22
N ALA A 146 5.69 -7.39 -7.81
CA ALA A 146 5.78 -7.57 -9.25
C ALA A 146 4.43 -7.99 -9.86
N ARG A 147 3.70 -8.91 -9.20
CA ARG A 147 2.35 -9.32 -9.60
C ARG A 147 1.36 -8.17 -9.60
N ALA A 148 1.39 -7.33 -8.57
CA ALA A 148 0.50 -6.18 -8.45
C ALA A 148 0.81 -5.08 -9.47
N LEU A 149 2.09 -4.85 -9.78
CA LEU A 149 2.51 -3.87 -10.78
C LEU A 149 2.28 -4.34 -12.23
N ALA A 150 2.46 -5.63 -12.49
CA ALA A 150 2.32 -6.21 -13.83
C ALA A 150 0.93 -5.99 -14.44
N VAL A 151 -0.10 -5.90 -13.61
CA VAL A 151 -1.47 -5.62 -14.10
C VAL A 151 -1.72 -4.16 -14.48
N ASP A 152 -0.74 -3.28 -14.31
CA ASP A 152 -0.80 -1.86 -14.69
C ASP A 152 -2.04 -1.12 -14.15
N ALA A 153 -2.41 -1.40 -12.89
CA ALA A 153 -3.47 -0.67 -12.21
C ALA A 153 -3.03 0.76 -11.85
N ASP A 154 -3.96 1.72 -11.84
CA ASP A 154 -3.66 3.12 -11.47
C ASP A 154 -3.35 3.26 -9.98
N ILE A 155 -3.99 2.42 -9.14
CA ILE A 155 -3.91 2.47 -7.68
C ILE A 155 -3.35 1.16 -7.14
N LEU A 156 -2.28 1.27 -6.35
CA LEU A 156 -1.66 0.17 -5.64
C LEU A 156 -2.00 0.26 -4.16
N LEU A 157 -2.66 -0.76 -3.64
CA LEU A 157 -3.08 -0.88 -2.24
C LEU A 157 -2.16 -1.87 -1.54
N MET A 158 -1.46 -1.45 -0.49
CA MET A 158 -0.45 -2.25 0.20
C MET A 158 -0.77 -2.37 1.70
N ASP A 159 -1.01 -3.59 2.16
CA ASP A 159 -1.33 -3.89 3.56
C ASP A 159 -0.09 -4.42 4.29
N GLU A 160 0.57 -3.59 5.09
CA GLU A 160 1.77 -3.89 5.88
C GLU A 160 2.85 -4.70 5.11
N PRO A 161 3.28 -4.26 3.91
CA PRO A 161 4.10 -5.09 3.03
C PRO A 161 5.49 -5.39 3.60
N PHE A 162 5.96 -4.68 4.65
CA PHE A 162 7.31 -4.86 5.21
C PHE A 162 7.33 -5.61 6.56
N SER A 163 6.17 -6.07 7.05
CA SER A 163 6.04 -6.66 8.39
C SER A 163 6.83 -7.94 8.60
N SER A 164 7.11 -8.70 7.53
CA SER A 164 7.73 -10.04 7.59
C SER A 164 9.20 -10.08 7.16
N VAL A 165 9.86 -8.93 7.01
CA VAL A 165 11.27 -8.85 6.61
C VAL A 165 12.14 -8.22 7.70
N ASP A 166 13.41 -8.65 7.76
CA ASP A 166 14.42 -8.08 8.66
C ASP A 166 14.71 -6.62 8.31
N GLU A 167 15.29 -5.87 9.26
CA GLU A 167 15.48 -4.43 9.16
C GLU A 167 16.35 -4.00 7.96
N GLN A 168 17.42 -4.72 7.65
CA GLN A 168 18.29 -4.37 6.52
C GLN A 168 17.58 -4.58 5.19
N THR A 169 16.92 -5.73 5.03
CA THR A 169 16.12 -6.06 3.84
C THR A 169 14.97 -5.08 3.68
N ARG A 170 14.33 -4.67 4.78
CA ARG A 170 13.24 -3.69 4.81
C ARG A 170 13.69 -2.35 4.27
N ARG A 171 14.80 -1.80 4.77
CA ARG A 171 15.36 -0.52 4.30
C ARG A 171 15.65 -0.55 2.81
N LYS A 172 16.33 -1.59 2.34
CA LYS A 172 16.64 -1.74 0.92
C LYS A 172 15.36 -1.82 0.07
N PHE A 173 14.35 -2.52 0.56
CA PHE A 173 13.10 -2.64 -0.18
C PHE A 173 12.29 -1.33 -0.21
N GLN A 174 12.33 -0.51 0.84
CA GLN A 174 11.75 0.84 0.84
C GLN A 174 12.39 1.73 -0.23
N GLU A 175 13.71 1.69 -0.36
CA GLU A 175 14.47 2.40 -1.39
C GLU A 175 14.06 1.94 -2.79
N ASP A 176 14.08 0.62 -3.02
CA ASP A 176 13.71 0.03 -4.30
C ASP A 176 12.26 0.37 -4.68
N LEU A 177 11.34 0.36 -3.70
CA LEU A 177 9.94 0.72 -3.91
C LEU A 177 9.80 2.19 -4.30
N LEU A 178 10.46 3.13 -3.61
CA LEU A 178 10.41 4.55 -3.95
C LEU A 178 10.95 4.81 -5.37
N ALA A 179 12.10 4.22 -5.70
CA ALA A 179 12.69 4.35 -7.04
C ALA A 179 11.74 3.82 -8.13
N LEU A 180 11.09 2.68 -7.87
CA LEU A 180 10.13 2.09 -8.79
C LEU A 180 8.89 2.96 -8.98
N LEU A 181 8.32 3.49 -7.88
CA LEU A 181 7.12 4.33 -7.92
C LEU A 181 7.35 5.68 -8.61
N GLN A 182 8.54 6.25 -8.53
CA GLN A 182 8.91 7.46 -9.27
C GLN A 182 8.84 7.27 -10.79
N VAL A 183 9.19 6.07 -11.27
CA VAL A 183 9.11 5.73 -12.71
C VAL A 183 7.68 5.41 -13.13
N GLU A 184 6.96 4.63 -12.30
CA GLU A 184 5.62 4.11 -12.62
C GLU A 184 4.48 5.12 -12.47
N ARG A 185 4.71 6.24 -11.76
CA ARG A 185 3.70 7.28 -11.48
C ARG A 185 2.37 6.73 -10.97
N LYS A 186 2.41 5.74 -10.07
CA LYS A 186 1.23 5.12 -9.50
C LYS A 186 0.74 5.89 -8.27
N THR A 187 -0.56 5.85 -8.04
CA THR A 187 -1.12 6.22 -6.73
C THR A 187 -0.95 5.05 -5.79
N VAL A 188 -0.40 5.28 -4.61
CA VAL A 188 -0.19 4.23 -3.62
C VAL A 188 -0.93 4.55 -2.33
N ILE A 189 -1.68 3.59 -1.83
CA ILE A 189 -2.27 3.64 -0.48
C ILE A 189 -1.60 2.53 0.33
N PHE A 190 -0.86 2.96 1.33
CA PHE A 190 0.04 2.13 2.10
C PHE A 190 -0.43 2.04 3.55
N VAL A 191 -0.49 0.84 4.11
CA VAL A 191 -0.77 0.62 5.54
C VAL A 191 0.50 0.21 6.24
N THR A 192 0.81 0.86 7.35
CA THR A 192 1.89 0.48 8.25
C THR A 192 1.56 0.84 9.70
N HIS A 193 2.31 0.29 10.62
CA HIS A 193 2.36 0.70 12.02
C HIS A 193 3.69 1.39 12.39
N SER A 194 4.64 1.49 11.44
CA SER A 194 5.93 2.17 11.64
C SER A 194 5.83 3.65 11.27
N ILE A 195 6.19 4.50 12.24
CA ILE A 195 6.25 5.95 12.06
C ILE A 195 7.33 6.31 11.04
N GLU A 196 8.48 5.65 11.13
CA GLU A 196 9.63 5.88 10.26
C GLU A 196 9.30 5.53 8.81
N GLU A 197 8.57 4.43 8.56
CA GLU A 197 8.11 4.07 7.22
C GLU A 197 7.17 5.14 6.66
N ALA A 198 6.18 5.56 7.46
CA ALA A 198 5.24 6.58 7.06
C ALA A 198 5.94 7.90 6.72
N ALA A 199 6.86 8.39 7.57
CA ALA A 199 7.60 9.62 7.34
C ALA A 199 8.52 9.51 6.11
N TYR A 200 9.19 8.36 5.93
CA TYR A 200 10.15 8.16 4.84
C TYR A 200 9.49 8.06 3.47
N LEU A 201 8.36 7.34 3.38
CA LEU A 201 7.73 6.98 2.11
C LEU A 201 6.69 8.00 1.62
N SER A 202 5.96 8.67 2.53
CA SER A 202 4.67 9.27 2.20
C SER A 202 4.74 10.72 1.74
N ASP A 203 3.89 11.05 0.79
CA ASP A 203 3.49 12.43 0.46
C ASP A 203 2.34 12.91 1.35
N GLN A 204 1.53 11.96 1.86
CA GLN A 204 0.44 12.24 2.79
C GLN A 204 0.34 11.11 3.83
N ILE A 205 0.25 11.47 5.10
CA ILE A 205 0.08 10.53 6.21
C ILE A 205 -1.27 10.79 6.85
N VAL A 206 -2.11 9.77 6.90
CA VAL A 206 -3.44 9.79 7.51
C VAL A 206 -3.36 9.02 8.82
N LEU A 207 -3.47 9.74 9.93
CA LEU A 207 -3.49 9.15 11.27
C LEU A 207 -4.91 8.74 11.64
N LEU A 208 -5.10 7.48 11.97
CA LEU A 208 -6.35 6.96 12.50
C LEU A 208 -6.31 6.88 14.02
N SER A 209 -7.42 7.27 14.68
CA SER A 209 -7.63 7.08 16.12
C SER A 209 -7.72 5.60 16.47
N PRO A 210 -7.60 5.23 17.78
CA PRO A 210 -8.01 3.90 18.27
C PRO A 210 -9.45 3.59 17.87
N ARG A 211 -9.79 2.31 17.91
CA ARG A 211 -11.12 1.81 17.54
C ARG A 211 -12.25 2.41 18.38
N PRO A 212 -13.37 2.88 17.73
CA PRO A 212 -13.60 2.90 16.29
C PRO A 212 -12.72 3.92 15.58
N GLY A 213 -12.02 3.47 14.49
CA GLY A 213 -11.09 4.30 13.76
C GLY A 213 -11.79 5.48 13.07
N THR A 214 -11.31 6.67 13.35
CA THR A 214 -11.68 7.93 12.68
C THR A 214 -10.42 8.61 12.18
N VAL A 215 -10.52 9.54 11.23
CA VAL A 215 -9.37 10.36 10.82
C VAL A 215 -9.05 11.36 11.92
N SER A 216 -7.93 11.14 12.60
CA SER A 216 -7.46 12.02 13.68
C SER A 216 -6.66 13.21 13.15
N ARG A 217 -5.78 12.98 12.20
CA ARG A 217 -4.90 14.00 11.62
C ARG A 217 -4.48 13.60 10.22
N ILE A 218 -4.27 14.59 9.35
CA ILE A 218 -3.61 14.43 8.05
C ILE A 218 -2.36 15.28 8.07
N ILE A 219 -1.20 14.65 7.83
CA ILE A 219 0.11 15.32 7.75
C ILE A 219 0.59 15.21 6.31
N ARG A 220 1.12 16.28 5.76
CA ARG A 220 1.78 16.30 4.45
C ARG A 220 3.24 16.65 4.66
N PRO A 221 4.12 15.64 4.69
CA PRO A 221 5.54 15.86 4.90
C PRO A 221 6.13 16.71 3.78
N ASP A 222 6.82 17.79 4.14
CA ASP A 222 7.62 18.59 3.21
C ASP A 222 9.07 18.07 3.21
N ILE A 223 9.26 16.87 2.66
CA ILE A 223 10.55 16.18 2.63
C ILE A 223 10.98 16.01 1.19
N GLU A 224 12.06 16.70 0.81
CA GLU A 224 12.67 16.53 -0.49
C GLU A 224 13.42 15.20 -0.55
N ARG A 225 13.03 14.32 -1.49
CA ARG A 225 13.58 12.96 -1.66
C ARG A 225 14.47 12.85 -2.90
N GLY A 226 14.25 13.73 -3.90
CA GLY A 226 14.96 13.68 -5.19
C GLY A 226 16.47 13.87 -5.05
N GLY A 227 17.27 12.93 -5.57
CA GLY A 227 18.71 13.03 -5.58
C GLY A 227 19.43 12.88 -4.24
N ARG A 228 18.70 12.59 -3.15
CA ARG A 228 19.26 12.42 -1.79
C ARG A 228 19.35 10.94 -1.42
N SER A 229 20.40 10.60 -0.69
CA SER A 229 20.55 9.27 -0.12
C SER A 229 19.51 9.03 1.01
N PRO A 230 19.15 7.75 1.30
CA PRO A 230 18.25 7.42 2.41
C PRO A 230 18.72 7.95 3.77
N ASP A 231 20.03 7.96 4.01
CA ASP A 231 20.61 8.46 5.26
C ASP A 231 20.52 10.00 5.37
N GLU A 232 20.67 10.73 4.26
CA GLU A 232 20.47 12.18 4.23
C GLU A 232 19.00 12.54 4.52
N ILE A 233 18.04 11.78 3.94
CA ILE A 233 16.61 11.98 4.21
C ILE A 233 16.30 11.74 5.68
N ARG A 234 16.79 10.64 6.28
CA ARG A 234 16.50 10.29 7.68
C ARG A 234 17.18 11.23 8.70
N ARG A 235 18.18 12.00 8.29
CA ARG A 235 18.82 13.05 9.11
C ARG A 235 18.27 14.45 8.86
N ASP A 236 17.38 14.58 7.90
CA ASP A 236 16.74 15.84 7.57
C ASP A 236 15.84 16.32 8.72
N LYS A 237 15.89 17.63 8.99
CA LYS A 237 15.09 18.23 10.06
C LYS A 237 13.58 18.01 9.83
N ASN A 238 13.10 18.19 8.62
CA ASN A 238 11.67 18.04 8.32
C ASN A 238 11.22 16.59 8.53
N TYR A 239 12.09 15.61 8.21
CA TYR A 239 11.82 14.19 8.52
C TYR A 239 11.71 13.96 10.03
N LEU A 240 12.65 14.45 10.82
CA LEU A 240 12.66 14.30 12.26
C LEU A 240 11.48 15.00 12.93
N ASP A 241 11.13 16.20 12.47
CA ASP A 241 9.96 16.95 12.96
C ASP A 241 8.65 16.19 12.68
N VAL A 242 8.50 15.57 11.50
CA VAL A 242 7.33 14.73 11.15
C VAL A 242 7.27 13.49 12.04
N VAL A 243 8.39 12.81 12.27
CA VAL A 243 8.45 11.64 13.16
C VAL A 243 8.03 12.02 14.57
N ASP A 244 8.54 13.14 15.11
CA ASP A 244 8.16 13.62 16.45
C ASP A 244 6.68 14.03 16.51
N GLU A 245 6.16 14.79 15.53
CA GLU A 245 4.73 15.15 15.46
C GLU A 245 3.85 13.91 15.54
N ILE A 246 4.15 12.89 14.74
CA ILE A 246 3.37 11.64 14.73
C ILE A 246 3.46 10.95 16.09
N TRP A 247 4.68 10.84 16.65
CA TRP A 247 4.90 10.22 17.95
C TRP A 247 4.10 10.90 19.06
N GLN A 248 4.08 12.23 19.11
CA GLN A 248 3.32 13.00 20.10
C GLN A 248 1.80 12.77 19.99
N ILE A 249 1.30 12.55 18.76
CA ILE A 249 -0.12 12.22 18.57
C ILE A 249 -0.41 10.79 19.03
N LEU A 250 0.40 9.81 18.60
CA LEU A 250 0.15 8.40 18.90
C LEU A 250 0.35 8.07 20.38
N LYS A 251 1.28 8.76 21.07
CA LYS A 251 1.49 8.59 22.52
C LYS A 251 0.20 8.79 23.32
N ARG A 252 -0.66 9.73 22.92
CA ARG A 252 -1.95 10.01 23.59
C ARG A 252 -2.95 8.85 23.49
N TYR A 253 -2.65 7.84 22.68
CA TYR A 253 -3.50 6.66 22.50
C TYR A 253 -2.99 5.44 23.27
N VAL A 254 -1.82 5.54 23.91
CA VAL A 254 -1.19 4.46 24.69
C VAL A 254 -1.40 4.67 26.20
N ASP A 255 -1.61 5.94 26.60
CA ASP A 255 -1.97 6.33 27.97
C ASP A 255 -3.50 6.19 28.19
#